data_ce417337e6eb7e00a393203bd5c84305
#
_entry.id   ce417337e6eb7e00a393203bd5c84305
#
_cell.length_a   1.000
_cell.length_b   1.000
_cell.length_c   1.000
_cell.angle_alpha   90.00
_cell.angle_beta   90.00
_cell.angle_gamma   90.00
#
_symmetry.space_group_name_H-M   'P 1'
#
loop_
_entity.id
_entity.type
_entity.pdbx_description
1 polymer ?
#
loop_
_entity_poly.entity_id
_entity_poly.type
_entity_poly.pdbx_seq_one_letter_code
_entity_poly.pdbx_strand_id
1 'polypeptide(L)'
;DLYINIETLILNHLKFKKPGMKIGIVCYPTFGGSGVVATELGIALAKEGHQVHFITYSQPTRFDFFNENLFYHEVDMMAYPLFQYPPYETALASKMVDVVKYEKLDILHVHYAIPHASAAFIAKQILKEEDIHVPVITTLHGTDITLVGKDPSFEPVVTFSINQSDGITSLSEDLKQDTYVHFKINKEIKVIPNFIDLEKFKKLKKEHFKTAICPNGEKLIVHTSNFRPVKRVEDVVAVFQNLKKRMPVKLLLVGDGPERAKIESLCRECGDCDDIRFLGKLEAVEEVLSVADLFLMPSEKESFGLAALEAMACEVPVISSNAGGLPELNVHGYSGYLSD
;
A
#
# COMPACT_ATOMS: atom_id res chain seq x y z
N ASP A 1 19.03 5.90 1.34
CA ASP A 1 19.62 4.83 0.52
C ASP A 1 18.57 3.95 -0.18
N LEU A 2 17.33 3.83 0.34
CA LEU A 2 16.23 3.13 -0.34
C LEU A 2 15.70 3.91 -1.56
N TYR A 3 15.67 5.23 -1.50
CA TYR A 3 15.31 6.09 -2.63
C TYR A 3 16.25 5.86 -3.84
N ILE A 4 17.53 5.74 -3.57
CA ILE A 4 18.57 5.49 -4.57
C ILE A 4 18.33 4.14 -5.29
N ASN A 5 17.76 3.14 -4.59
CA ASN A 5 17.52 1.82 -5.18
C ASN A 5 16.39 1.81 -6.23
N ILE A 6 15.30 2.55 -6.02
CA ILE A 6 14.20 2.65 -6.98
C ILE A 6 14.63 3.41 -8.22
N GLU A 7 15.27 4.56 -8.02
CA GLU A 7 15.83 5.36 -9.10
C GLU A 7 16.90 4.56 -9.87
N THR A 8 17.81 3.90 -9.17
CA THR A 8 18.85 3.05 -9.76
C THR A 8 18.26 1.85 -10.53
N LEU A 9 17.16 1.28 -10.06
CA LEU A 9 16.48 0.19 -10.76
C LEU A 9 15.81 0.67 -12.05
N ILE A 10 15.08 1.79 -11.98
CA ILE A 10 14.46 2.42 -13.16
C ILE A 10 15.55 2.82 -14.15
N LEU A 11 16.60 3.50 -13.70
CA LEU A 11 17.69 4.01 -14.55
C LEU A 11 18.58 2.89 -15.10
N ASN A 12 18.98 1.90 -14.30
CA ASN A 12 19.89 0.82 -14.74
C ASN A 12 19.20 -0.18 -15.68
N HIS A 13 17.91 -0.45 -15.48
CA HIS A 13 17.18 -1.38 -16.35
C HIS A 13 16.88 -0.79 -17.72
N LEU A 14 16.62 0.51 -17.79
CA LEU A 14 16.17 1.19 -19.00
C LEU A 14 17.31 1.95 -19.71
N LYS A 15 18.56 1.92 -19.21
CA LYS A 15 19.68 2.73 -19.71
C LYS A 15 19.40 4.25 -19.78
N PHE A 16 18.44 4.75 -18.98
CA PHE A 16 18.12 6.17 -18.93
C PHE A 16 19.01 6.90 -17.91
N LYS A 17 19.89 7.75 -18.39
CA LYS A 17 20.62 8.76 -17.60
C LYS A 17 20.02 10.14 -17.85
N LYS A 18 18.74 10.36 -17.54
CA LYS A 18 18.12 11.67 -17.70
C LYS A 18 17.68 12.21 -16.35
N PRO A 19 18.26 13.30 -15.84
CA PRO A 19 17.61 14.06 -14.78
C PRO A 19 16.28 14.62 -15.31
N GLY A 20 15.22 14.60 -14.50
CA GLY A 20 13.92 15.17 -14.86
C GLY A 20 13.06 14.28 -15.76
N MET A 21 12.95 12.98 -15.50
CA MET A 21 12.02 12.08 -16.20
C MET A 21 10.56 12.48 -15.96
N LYS A 22 9.71 12.21 -16.97
CA LYS A 22 8.25 12.31 -16.89
C LYS A 22 7.66 10.92 -16.64
N ILE A 23 7.13 10.70 -15.45
CA ILE A 23 6.72 9.38 -14.96
C ILE A 23 5.20 9.35 -14.80
N GLY A 24 4.51 8.46 -15.51
CA GLY A 24 3.10 8.17 -15.25
C GLY A 24 2.94 7.14 -14.14
N ILE A 25 2.27 7.48 -13.05
CA ILE A 25 1.92 6.54 -11.98
C ILE A 25 0.45 6.20 -12.06
N VAL A 26 0.15 4.90 -12.13
CA VAL A 26 -1.23 4.38 -12.16
C VAL A 26 -1.47 3.51 -10.94
N CYS A 27 -2.45 3.88 -10.14
CA CYS A 27 -2.75 3.17 -8.88
C CYS A 27 -4.22 3.31 -8.49
N TYR A 28 -4.64 2.58 -7.48
CA TYR A 28 -5.90 2.86 -6.79
C TYR A 28 -5.73 4.07 -5.87
N PRO A 29 -6.55 5.11 -5.99
CA PRO A 29 -6.47 6.32 -5.17
C PRO A 29 -7.13 6.11 -3.79
N THR A 30 -6.72 5.06 -3.07
CA THR A 30 -7.35 4.63 -1.83
C THR A 30 -6.46 4.85 -0.61
N PHE A 31 -7.08 4.95 0.58
CA PHE A 31 -6.37 4.95 1.86
C PHE A 31 -5.72 3.59 2.21
N GLY A 32 -5.82 2.59 1.34
CA GLY A 32 -5.14 1.31 1.49
C GLY A 32 -3.64 1.39 1.19
N GLY A 33 -2.86 0.43 1.69
CA GLY A 33 -1.40 0.43 1.62
C GLY A 33 -0.82 0.71 0.23
N SER A 34 -1.37 0.10 -0.83
CA SER A 34 -0.89 0.29 -2.20
C SER A 34 -1.09 1.71 -2.74
N GLY A 35 -2.24 2.33 -2.46
CA GLY A 35 -2.52 3.71 -2.88
C GLY A 35 -1.61 4.72 -2.18
N VAL A 36 -1.42 4.54 -0.87
CA VAL A 36 -0.50 5.36 -0.08
C VAL A 36 0.94 5.22 -0.59
N VAL A 37 1.41 3.98 -0.79
CA VAL A 37 2.77 3.72 -1.30
C VAL A 37 3.00 4.35 -2.67
N ALA A 38 2.04 4.22 -3.60
CA ALA A 38 2.16 4.82 -4.92
C ALA A 38 2.21 6.35 -4.86
N THR A 39 1.40 6.96 -3.98
CA THR A 39 1.39 8.42 -3.82
C THR A 39 2.68 8.92 -3.17
N GLU A 40 3.13 8.30 -2.09
CA GLU A 40 4.39 8.66 -1.42
C GLU A 40 5.59 8.46 -2.34
N LEU A 41 5.59 7.41 -3.18
CA LEU A 41 6.61 7.21 -4.22
C LEU A 41 6.62 8.37 -5.21
N GLY A 42 5.45 8.78 -5.71
CA GLY A 42 5.36 9.90 -6.64
C GLY A 42 5.82 11.21 -6.02
N ILE A 43 5.46 11.48 -4.76
CA ILE A 43 5.94 12.66 -4.01
C ILE A 43 7.47 12.62 -3.86
N ALA A 44 8.03 11.46 -3.54
CA ALA A 44 9.47 11.31 -3.40
C ALA A 44 10.20 11.56 -4.74
N LEU A 45 9.71 10.96 -5.83
CA LEU A 45 10.27 11.19 -7.17
C LEU A 45 10.15 12.66 -7.61
N ALA A 46 9.06 13.34 -7.28
CA ALA A 46 8.89 14.76 -7.56
C ALA A 46 9.89 15.63 -6.77
N LYS A 47 10.20 15.28 -5.52
CA LYS A 47 11.26 15.95 -4.73
C LYS A 47 12.64 15.77 -5.35
N GLU A 48 12.89 14.66 -6.04
CA GLU A 48 14.15 14.39 -6.78
C GLU A 48 14.18 15.07 -8.17
N GLY A 49 13.15 15.87 -8.51
CA GLY A 49 13.10 16.66 -9.75
C GLY A 49 12.48 15.95 -10.95
N HIS A 50 11.79 14.83 -10.74
CA HIS A 50 11.00 14.18 -11.77
C HIS A 50 9.60 14.79 -11.87
N GLN A 51 9.02 14.88 -13.07
CA GLN A 51 7.61 15.21 -13.26
C GLN A 51 6.77 13.94 -13.13
N VAL A 52 5.85 13.93 -12.18
CA VAL A 52 5.04 12.75 -11.88
C VAL A 52 3.58 13.01 -12.20
N HIS A 53 3.02 12.19 -13.08
CA HIS A 53 1.67 12.27 -13.59
C HIS A 53 0.85 11.10 -13.05
N PHE A 54 -0.02 11.37 -12.06
CA PHE A 54 -0.95 10.37 -11.54
C PHE A 54 -2.14 10.22 -12.48
N ILE A 55 -2.43 8.99 -12.90
CA ILE A 55 -3.55 8.63 -13.78
C ILE A 55 -4.48 7.71 -13.00
N THR A 56 -5.56 8.26 -12.44
CA THR A 56 -6.45 7.57 -11.50
C THR A 56 -7.89 8.07 -11.64
N TYR A 57 -8.89 7.32 -11.16
CA TYR A 57 -10.30 7.68 -11.26
C TYR A 57 -10.78 8.69 -10.20
N SER A 58 -9.97 8.99 -9.23
CA SER A 58 -10.14 10.08 -8.27
C SER A 58 -8.78 10.50 -7.75
N GLN A 59 -8.72 11.65 -7.11
CA GLN A 59 -7.49 12.19 -6.57
C GLN A 59 -6.81 11.19 -5.61
N PRO A 60 -5.48 10.96 -5.75
CA PRO A 60 -4.73 10.11 -4.84
C PRO A 60 -4.77 10.64 -3.39
N THR A 61 -4.83 9.72 -2.44
CA THR A 61 -4.73 10.04 -1.03
C THR A 61 -3.38 10.68 -0.72
N ARG A 62 -3.35 11.74 0.08
CA ARG A 62 -2.14 12.52 0.44
C ARG A 62 -1.51 13.28 -0.72
N PHE A 63 -2.23 13.52 -1.81
CA PHE A 63 -1.71 14.28 -2.94
C PHE A 63 -1.37 15.73 -2.55
N ASP A 64 -0.15 16.17 -2.87
CA ASP A 64 0.30 17.54 -2.61
C ASP A 64 0.07 18.44 -3.83
N PHE A 65 -0.98 19.23 -3.79
CA PHE A 65 -1.33 20.18 -4.88
C PHE A 65 -0.35 21.33 -5.08
N PHE A 66 0.46 21.60 -4.09
CA PHE A 66 1.39 22.73 -4.17
C PHE A 66 2.76 22.34 -4.73
N ASN A 67 2.97 21.06 -5.02
CA ASN A 67 4.19 20.60 -5.66
C ASN A 67 4.10 20.77 -7.18
N GLU A 68 4.95 21.61 -7.73
CA GLU A 68 4.98 21.96 -9.18
C GLU A 68 5.32 20.78 -10.10
N ASN A 69 5.86 19.69 -9.56
CA ASN A 69 6.22 18.48 -10.29
C ASN A 69 5.19 17.36 -10.18
N LEU A 70 4.05 17.59 -9.51
CA LEU A 70 2.97 16.62 -9.37
C LEU A 70 1.75 17.03 -10.20
N PHE A 71 1.31 16.13 -11.05
CA PHE A 71 0.17 16.33 -11.96
C PHE A 71 -0.87 15.24 -11.73
N TYR A 72 -2.14 15.59 -11.86
CA TYR A 72 -3.26 14.66 -11.72
C TYR A 72 -4.10 14.63 -13.00
N HIS A 73 -4.37 13.44 -13.49
CA HIS A 73 -5.20 13.16 -14.65
C HIS A 73 -6.32 12.22 -14.29
N GLU A 74 -7.53 12.73 -14.24
CA GLU A 74 -8.71 11.94 -13.90
C GLU A 74 -9.12 11.01 -15.04
N VAL A 75 -9.37 9.76 -14.70
CA VAL A 75 -9.98 8.77 -15.57
C VAL A 75 -11.48 8.89 -15.43
N ASP A 76 -12.10 9.60 -16.36
CA ASP A 76 -13.55 9.74 -16.41
C ASP A 76 -14.20 8.48 -17.00
N MET A 77 -15.25 8.01 -16.35
CA MET A 77 -15.99 6.82 -16.76
C MET A 77 -17.40 7.20 -17.17
N MET A 78 -17.66 7.14 -18.47
CA MET A 78 -18.99 7.39 -19.00
C MET A 78 -20.00 6.37 -18.48
N ALA A 79 -21.06 6.85 -17.84
CA ALA A 79 -22.22 6.03 -17.52
C ALA A 79 -23.05 5.79 -18.81
N TYR A 80 -23.14 4.55 -19.24
CA TYR A 80 -23.95 4.15 -20.37
C TYR A 80 -24.94 3.05 -19.98
N PRO A 81 -26.25 3.18 -20.31
CA PRO A 81 -27.29 2.29 -19.78
C PRO A 81 -27.11 0.80 -20.05
N LEU A 82 -26.39 0.44 -21.10
CA LEU A 82 -26.10 -0.97 -21.42
C LEU A 82 -24.89 -1.54 -20.66
N PHE A 83 -24.12 -0.72 -19.98
CA PHE A 83 -23.04 -1.20 -19.12
C PHE A 83 -23.58 -1.49 -17.72
N GLN A 84 -23.64 -2.75 -17.35
CA GLN A 84 -23.94 -3.13 -15.96
C GLN A 84 -22.89 -2.54 -15.00
N TYR A 85 -21.63 -2.51 -15.44
CA TYR A 85 -20.51 -1.87 -14.75
C TYR A 85 -19.74 -1.00 -15.75
N PRO A 86 -19.34 0.22 -15.39
CA PRO A 86 -18.49 1.03 -16.25
C PRO A 86 -17.19 0.30 -16.60
N PRO A 87 -16.75 0.28 -17.86
CA PRO A 87 -15.55 -0.44 -18.31
C PRO A 87 -14.28 0.36 -17.92
N TYR A 88 -13.95 0.38 -16.64
CA TYR A 88 -12.84 1.14 -16.08
C TYR A 88 -11.51 0.88 -16.79
N GLU A 89 -11.17 -0.38 -17.03
CA GLU A 89 -9.92 -0.77 -17.67
C GLU A 89 -9.74 -0.15 -19.06
N THR A 90 -10.82 -0.13 -19.85
CA THR A 90 -10.82 0.48 -21.20
C THR A 90 -10.66 2.01 -21.12
N ALA A 91 -11.38 2.67 -20.20
CA ALA A 91 -11.27 4.10 -19.98
C ALA A 91 -9.86 4.47 -19.48
N LEU A 92 -9.28 3.67 -18.59
CA LEU A 92 -7.94 3.83 -18.08
C LEU A 92 -6.89 3.69 -19.20
N ALA A 93 -7.00 2.68 -20.05
CA ALA A 93 -6.10 2.49 -21.21
C ALA A 93 -6.13 3.71 -22.14
N SER A 94 -7.33 4.22 -22.46
CA SER A 94 -7.50 5.43 -23.28
C SER A 94 -6.89 6.65 -22.65
N LYS A 95 -7.08 6.85 -21.33
CA LYS A 95 -6.46 7.97 -20.60
C LYS A 95 -4.94 7.84 -20.55
N MET A 96 -4.38 6.64 -20.38
CA MET A 96 -2.92 6.43 -20.46
C MET A 96 -2.37 6.84 -21.83
N VAL A 97 -3.04 6.47 -22.93
CA VAL A 97 -2.64 6.88 -24.29
C VAL A 97 -2.61 8.40 -24.40
N ASP A 98 -3.67 9.06 -23.96
CA ASP A 98 -3.81 10.51 -23.99
C ASP A 98 -2.67 11.20 -23.22
N VAL A 99 -2.47 10.82 -21.95
CA VAL A 99 -1.44 11.43 -21.09
C VAL A 99 -0.03 11.15 -21.61
N VAL A 100 0.27 9.94 -22.09
CA VAL A 100 1.58 9.63 -22.68
C VAL A 100 1.88 10.53 -23.87
N LYS A 101 0.90 10.76 -24.74
CA LYS A 101 1.06 11.59 -25.94
C LYS A 101 1.22 13.07 -25.61
N TYR A 102 0.34 13.63 -24.79
CA TYR A 102 0.31 15.05 -24.46
C TYR A 102 1.47 15.47 -23.55
N GLU A 103 1.71 14.70 -22.51
CA GLU A 103 2.76 15.01 -21.54
C GLU A 103 4.13 14.47 -21.94
N LYS A 104 4.18 13.58 -22.95
CA LYS A 104 5.41 12.91 -23.43
C LYS A 104 6.09 12.13 -22.31
N LEU A 105 5.34 11.23 -21.69
CA LEU A 105 5.86 10.41 -20.59
C LEU A 105 7.01 9.53 -21.07
N ASP A 106 8.05 9.45 -20.23
CA ASP A 106 9.21 8.58 -20.48
C ASP A 106 8.93 7.13 -20.05
N ILE A 107 8.00 6.93 -19.09
CA ILE A 107 7.70 5.63 -18.48
C ILE A 107 6.29 5.61 -17.85
N LEU A 108 5.66 4.44 -17.86
CA LEU A 108 4.47 4.14 -17.05
C LEU A 108 4.85 3.21 -15.91
N HIS A 109 4.58 3.60 -14.68
CA HIS A 109 4.70 2.76 -13.49
C HIS A 109 3.30 2.44 -12.98
N VAL A 110 2.89 1.20 -13.12
CA VAL A 110 1.55 0.75 -12.75
C VAL A 110 1.60 -0.15 -11.52
N HIS A 111 0.67 0.05 -10.62
CA HIS A 111 0.53 -0.72 -9.39
C HIS A 111 -0.64 -1.70 -9.54
N TYR A 112 -0.39 -2.99 -9.41
CA TYR A 112 -1.25 -4.15 -9.67
C TYR A 112 -1.18 -4.70 -11.11
N ALA A 113 -1.19 -6.03 -11.20
CA ALA A 113 -1.26 -6.77 -12.45
C ALA A 113 -2.58 -6.50 -13.20
N ILE A 114 -3.69 -6.46 -12.45
CA ILE A 114 -5.02 -6.10 -12.95
C ILE A 114 -5.68 -5.05 -12.04
N PRO A 115 -6.39 -4.08 -12.57
CA PRO A 115 -6.61 -3.80 -13.98
C PRO A 115 -5.52 -2.91 -14.60
N HIS A 116 -4.48 -2.53 -13.83
CA HIS A 116 -3.57 -1.46 -14.25
C HIS A 116 -2.55 -1.92 -15.28
N ALA A 117 -1.88 -3.08 -15.09
CA ALA A 117 -0.93 -3.56 -16.08
C ALA A 117 -1.63 -4.08 -17.36
N SER A 118 -2.82 -4.65 -17.26
CA SER A 118 -3.62 -5.04 -18.43
C SER A 118 -4.05 -3.82 -19.24
N ALA A 119 -4.53 -2.74 -18.59
CA ALA A 119 -4.83 -1.48 -19.25
C ALA A 119 -3.59 -0.85 -19.89
N ALA A 120 -2.43 -0.88 -19.19
CA ALA A 120 -1.17 -0.37 -19.72
C ALA A 120 -0.69 -1.15 -20.95
N PHE A 121 -0.90 -2.47 -20.99
CA PHE A 121 -0.63 -3.27 -22.18
C PHE A 121 -1.48 -2.81 -23.37
N ILE A 122 -2.79 -2.60 -23.19
CA ILE A 122 -3.67 -2.09 -24.25
C ILE A 122 -3.18 -0.70 -24.71
N ALA A 123 -2.89 0.21 -23.78
CA ALA A 123 -2.37 1.55 -24.09
C ALA A 123 -1.07 1.47 -24.89
N LYS A 124 -0.14 0.58 -24.49
CA LYS A 124 1.13 0.35 -25.17
C LYS A 124 0.95 -0.15 -26.61
N GLN A 125 -0.03 -1.03 -26.86
CA GLN A 125 -0.34 -1.48 -28.24
C GLN A 125 -0.89 -0.35 -29.10
N ILE A 126 -1.80 0.49 -28.58
CA ILE A 126 -2.35 1.65 -29.31
C ILE A 126 -1.23 2.65 -29.65
N LEU A 127 -0.37 2.97 -28.66
CA LEU A 127 0.75 3.91 -28.87
C LEU A 127 1.75 3.40 -29.91
N LYS A 128 1.97 2.08 -29.97
CA LYS A 128 2.87 1.44 -30.93
C LYS A 128 2.43 1.64 -32.38
N GLU A 129 1.11 1.69 -32.65
CA GLU A 129 0.59 1.98 -34.00
C GLU A 129 0.95 3.41 -34.49
N GLU A 130 1.33 4.29 -33.55
CA GLU A 130 1.77 5.66 -33.82
C GLU A 130 3.30 5.82 -33.62
N ASP A 131 4.08 4.73 -33.61
CA ASP A 131 5.53 4.71 -33.36
C ASP A 131 5.97 5.29 -32.00
N ILE A 132 5.05 5.34 -31.02
CA ILE A 132 5.33 5.80 -29.66
C ILE A 132 5.65 4.60 -28.76
N HIS A 133 6.85 4.62 -28.17
CA HIS A 133 7.32 3.55 -27.33
C HIS A 133 7.48 4.03 -25.88
N VAL A 134 6.66 3.49 -24.97
CA VAL A 134 6.73 3.77 -23.54
C VAL A 134 6.92 2.47 -22.77
N PRO A 135 7.99 2.34 -21.96
CA PRO A 135 8.15 1.17 -21.09
C PRO A 135 7.14 1.17 -19.94
N VAL A 136 6.74 -0.03 -19.53
CA VAL A 136 5.79 -0.26 -18.44
C VAL A 136 6.46 -1.06 -17.33
N ILE A 137 6.51 -0.49 -16.13
CA ILE A 137 6.92 -1.20 -14.91
C ILE A 137 5.67 -1.53 -14.10
N THR A 138 5.59 -2.77 -13.63
CA THR A 138 4.47 -3.23 -12.79
C THR A 138 4.96 -3.60 -11.40
N THR A 139 4.38 -2.97 -10.38
CA THR A 139 4.59 -3.35 -8.98
C THR A 139 3.42 -4.20 -8.49
N LEU A 140 3.73 -5.41 -8.02
CA LEU A 140 2.77 -6.34 -7.43
C LEU A 140 2.56 -6.01 -5.95
N HIS A 141 1.30 -5.98 -5.50
CA HIS A 141 0.95 -5.57 -4.13
C HIS A 141 0.39 -6.68 -3.24
N GLY A 142 0.13 -7.85 -3.78
CA GLY A 142 -0.34 -9.01 -3.05
C GLY A 142 -1.80 -9.34 -3.31
N THR A 143 -2.75 -8.43 -3.18
CA THR A 143 -4.17 -8.72 -3.45
C THR A 143 -4.39 -9.24 -4.87
N ASP A 144 -3.70 -8.68 -5.85
CA ASP A 144 -3.68 -9.10 -7.24
C ASP A 144 -3.07 -10.51 -7.45
N ILE A 145 -2.25 -10.95 -6.53
CA ILE A 145 -1.57 -12.24 -6.60
C ILE A 145 -2.26 -13.28 -5.70
N THR A 146 -2.49 -12.93 -4.42
CA THR A 146 -2.88 -13.91 -3.40
C THR A 146 -4.38 -14.15 -3.29
N LEU A 147 -5.20 -13.18 -3.71
CA LEU A 147 -6.65 -13.25 -3.60
C LEU A 147 -7.30 -13.30 -4.99
N VAL A 148 -7.30 -12.18 -5.70
CA VAL A 148 -8.02 -12.04 -6.97
C VAL A 148 -7.33 -12.83 -8.07
N GLY A 149 -6.01 -12.77 -8.16
CA GLY A 149 -5.26 -13.36 -9.25
C GLY A 149 -5.31 -14.89 -9.31
N LYS A 150 -5.58 -15.55 -8.18
CA LYS A 150 -5.72 -17.02 -8.11
C LYS A 150 -7.09 -17.52 -8.57
N ASP A 151 -8.06 -16.64 -8.73
CA ASP A 151 -9.37 -17.03 -9.29
C ASP A 151 -9.21 -17.36 -10.77
N PRO A 152 -9.71 -18.51 -11.24
CA PRO A 152 -9.61 -18.92 -12.65
C PRO A 152 -10.17 -17.91 -13.64
N SER A 153 -11.09 -17.03 -13.21
CA SER A 153 -11.64 -15.96 -14.04
C SER A 153 -10.64 -14.85 -14.34
N PHE A 154 -9.61 -14.67 -13.52
CA PHE A 154 -8.62 -13.60 -13.64
C PHE A 154 -7.19 -14.10 -13.92
N GLU A 155 -6.86 -15.34 -13.52
CA GLU A 155 -5.50 -15.90 -13.62
C GLU A 155 -4.87 -15.74 -15.01
N PRO A 156 -5.56 -16.04 -16.13
CA PRO A 156 -4.96 -15.91 -17.46
C PRO A 156 -4.57 -14.46 -17.80
N VAL A 157 -5.39 -13.49 -17.40
CA VAL A 157 -5.11 -12.06 -17.63
C VAL A 157 -3.99 -11.56 -16.71
N VAL A 158 -3.96 -12.00 -15.46
CA VAL A 158 -2.89 -11.68 -14.50
C VAL A 158 -1.55 -12.20 -15.01
N THR A 159 -1.47 -13.48 -15.36
CA THR A 159 -0.26 -14.10 -15.92
C THR A 159 0.21 -13.38 -17.18
N PHE A 160 -0.71 -13.08 -18.10
CA PHE A 160 -0.39 -12.36 -19.32
C PHE A 160 0.15 -10.96 -19.03
N SER A 161 -0.55 -10.17 -18.22
CA SER A 161 -0.22 -8.77 -17.94
C SER A 161 1.16 -8.63 -17.26
N ILE A 162 1.47 -9.51 -16.31
CA ILE A 162 2.79 -9.56 -15.67
C ILE A 162 3.88 -9.84 -16.74
N ASN A 163 3.67 -10.84 -17.61
CA ASN A 163 4.65 -11.20 -18.63
C ASN A 163 4.80 -10.13 -19.74
N GLN A 164 3.83 -9.25 -19.94
CA GLN A 164 3.91 -8.16 -20.92
C GLN A 164 4.58 -6.88 -20.36
N SER A 165 4.75 -6.77 -19.06
CA SER A 165 5.46 -5.66 -18.43
C SER A 165 6.95 -5.65 -18.80
N ASP A 166 7.55 -4.48 -18.99
CA ASP A 166 8.99 -4.35 -19.31
C ASP A 166 9.87 -4.59 -18.08
N GLY A 167 9.35 -4.28 -16.89
CA GLY A 167 9.94 -4.61 -15.60
C GLY A 167 8.86 -4.97 -14.58
N ILE A 168 9.20 -5.85 -13.64
CA ILE A 168 8.27 -6.32 -12.61
C ILE A 168 8.94 -6.17 -11.26
N THR A 169 8.21 -5.62 -10.29
CA THR A 169 8.68 -5.53 -8.92
C THR A 169 7.68 -6.14 -7.94
N SER A 170 8.20 -6.61 -6.82
CA SER A 170 7.45 -7.18 -5.70
C SER A 170 7.90 -6.53 -4.40
N LEU A 171 7.04 -6.52 -3.38
CA LEU A 171 7.30 -5.85 -2.10
C LEU A 171 8.14 -6.71 -1.13
N SER A 172 8.20 -8.03 -1.37
CA SER A 172 8.89 -9.01 -0.52
C SER A 172 9.33 -10.22 -1.34
N GLU A 173 10.26 -10.99 -0.83
CA GLU A 173 10.62 -12.29 -1.42
C GLU A 173 9.46 -13.27 -1.32
N ASP A 174 8.69 -13.27 -0.21
CA ASP A 174 7.50 -14.10 -0.05
C ASP A 174 6.50 -13.85 -1.19
N LEU A 175 6.15 -12.60 -1.46
CA LEU A 175 5.22 -12.26 -2.55
C LEU A 175 5.78 -12.64 -3.94
N LYS A 176 7.08 -12.46 -4.16
CA LYS A 176 7.75 -12.88 -5.38
C LYS A 176 7.65 -14.40 -5.57
N GLN A 177 7.96 -15.18 -4.54
CA GLN A 177 7.85 -16.63 -4.59
C GLN A 177 6.41 -17.09 -4.79
N ASP A 178 5.45 -16.50 -4.07
CA ASP A 178 4.03 -16.78 -4.24
C ASP A 178 3.58 -16.51 -5.69
N THR A 179 4.13 -15.46 -6.32
CA THR A 179 3.87 -15.16 -7.73
C THR A 179 4.39 -16.25 -8.67
N TYR A 180 5.62 -16.70 -8.49
CA TYR A 180 6.18 -17.78 -9.34
C TYR A 180 5.49 -19.13 -9.13
N VAL A 181 5.03 -19.41 -7.91
CA VAL A 181 4.32 -20.66 -7.60
C VAL A 181 2.96 -20.73 -8.27
N HIS A 182 2.25 -19.61 -8.33
CA HIS A 182 0.86 -19.60 -8.80
C HIS A 182 0.68 -19.20 -10.27
N PHE A 183 1.66 -18.51 -10.86
CA PHE A 183 1.57 -18.00 -12.23
C PHE A 183 2.79 -18.43 -13.05
N LYS A 184 2.56 -18.72 -14.32
CA LYS A 184 3.66 -19.04 -15.26
C LYS A 184 4.38 -17.77 -15.70
N ILE A 185 5.19 -17.22 -14.81
CA ILE A 185 5.96 -16.01 -15.09
C ILE A 185 7.33 -16.40 -15.65
N ASN A 186 7.67 -15.82 -16.80
CA ASN A 186 8.91 -16.08 -17.54
C ASN A 186 9.92 -14.92 -17.44
N LYS A 187 9.64 -13.92 -16.61
CA LYS A 187 10.48 -12.74 -16.38
C LYS A 187 10.98 -12.70 -14.95
N GLU A 188 12.10 -12.03 -14.75
CA GLU A 188 12.63 -11.75 -13.41
C GLU A 188 11.72 -10.75 -12.67
N ILE A 189 11.38 -11.08 -11.44
CA ILE A 189 10.71 -10.18 -10.51
C ILE A 189 11.76 -9.65 -9.53
N LYS A 190 11.92 -8.33 -9.46
CA LYS A 190 12.81 -7.67 -8.51
C LYS A 190 12.09 -7.33 -7.23
N VAL A 191 12.68 -7.66 -6.10
CA VAL A 191 12.14 -7.24 -4.81
C VAL A 191 12.61 -5.83 -4.50
N ILE A 192 11.62 -4.94 -4.31
CA ILE A 192 11.81 -3.57 -3.85
C ILE A 192 10.81 -3.36 -2.70
N PRO A 193 11.28 -3.39 -1.45
CA PRO A 193 10.44 -3.17 -0.28
C PRO A 193 9.77 -1.80 -0.30
N ASN A 194 8.60 -1.69 0.31
CA ASN A 194 8.00 -0.40 0.58
C ASN A 194 8.89 0.44 1.51
N PHE A 195 8.73 1.73 1.43
CA PHE A 195 9.43 2.71 2.26
C PHE A 195 8.44 3.66 2.93
N ILE A 196 8.94 4.45 3.87
CA ILE A 196 8.19 5.51 4.54
C ILE A 196 9.05 6.78 4.62
N ASP A 197 8.39 7.92 4.77
CA ASP A 197 9.05 9.20 5.04
C ASP A 197 9.43 9.28 6.53
N LEU A 198 10.73 9.20 6.85
CA LEU A 198 11.25 9.27 8.23
C LEU A 198 11.14 10.68 8.85
N GLU A 199 10.91 11.72 8.05
CA GLU A 199 10.60 13.04 8.60
C GLU A 199 9.17 13.09 9.14
N LYS A 200 8.28 12.34 8.55
CA LYS A 200 6.88 12.20 8.98
C LYS A 200 6.73 11.15 10.09
N PHE A 201 7.25 9.94 9.87
CA PHE A 201 7.17 8.84 10.83
C PHE A 201 8.40 8.84 11.73
N LYS A 202 8.28 9.43 12.91
CA LYS A 202 9.32 9.49 13.93
C LYS A 202 8.70 9.61 15.32
N LYS A 203 9.48 9.32 16.35
CA LYS A 203 9.05 9.51 17.73
C LYS A 203 8.78 10.99 18.01
N LEU A 204 7.54 11.32 18.36
CA LEU A 204 7.12 12.66 18.75
C LEU A 204 6.95 12.73 20.25
N LYS A 205 7.40 13.83 20.87
CA LYS A 205 7.18 14.08 22.30
C LYS A 205 5.77 14.65 22.50
N LYS A 206 4.77 13.79 22.58
CA LYS A 206 3.35 14.16 22.78
C LYS A 206 2.78 13.58 24.08
N GLU A 207 3.49 13.79 25.20
CA GLU A 207 3.10 13.29 26.52
C GLU A 207 1.69 13.72 26.94
N HIS A 208 1.30 14.95 26.60
CA HIS A 208 -0.05 15.45 26.86
C HIS A 208 -1.14 14.64 26.16
N PHE A 209 -0.87 14.17 24.92
CA PHE A 209 -1.80 13.34 24.17
C PHE A 209 -1.87 11.94 24.78
N LYS A 210 -0.74 11.36 25.15
CA LYS A 210 -0.69 10.09 25.88
C LYS A 210 -1.44 10.15 27.20
N THR A 211 -1.24 11.22 27.99
CA THR A 211 -1.94 11.42 29.27
C THR A 211 -3.45 11.57 29.10
N ALA A 212 -3.91 12.21 28.00
CA ALA A 212 -5.34 12.34 27.71
C ALA A 212 -6.00 10.99 27.39
N ILE A 213 -5.25 10.06 26.78
CA ILE A 213 -5.74 8.70 26.43
C ILE A 213 -5.59 7.76 27.63
N CYS A 214 -4.46 7.83 28.32
CA CYS A 214 -4.01 6.94 29.40
C CYS A 214 -3.79 7.74 30.69
N PRO A 215 -4.85 8.30 31.31
CA PRO A 215 -4.72 9.25 32.44
C PRO A 215 -4.15 8.62 33.73
N ASN A 216 -4.27 7.31 33.88
CA ASN A 216 -3.80 6.58 35.06
C ASN A 216 -2.49 5.81 34.80
N GLY A 217 -1.78 6.13 33.70
CA GLY A 217 -0.52 5.48 33.34
C GLY A 217 -0.70 4.09 32.68
N GLU A 218 -1.86 3.84 32.10
CA GLU A 218 -2.12 2.62 31.34
C GLU A 218 -1.16 2.49 30.16
N LYS A 219 -0.84 1.26 29.78
CA LYS A 219 -0.09 0.98 28.54
C LYS A 219 -1.01 1.08 27.35
N LEU A 220 -0.51 1.69 26.27
CA LEU A 220 -1.27 1.92 25.06
C LEU A 220 -0.89 0.93 23.97
N ILE A 221 -1.84 0.10 23.58
CA ILE A 221 -1.74 -0.81 22.44
C ILE A 221 -2.41 -0.16 21.24
N VAL A 222 -1.78 -0.24 20.08
CA VAL A 222 -2.32 0.29 18.82
C VAL A 222 -2.36 -0.80 17.76
N HIS A 223 -3.41 -0.78 16.96
CA HIS A 223 -3.55 -1.55 15.73
C HIS A 223 -4.05 -0.65 14.62
N THR A 224 -3.45 -0.76 13.43
CA THR A 224 -3.84 0.01 12.24
C THR A 224 -4.09 -0.92 11.07
N SER A 225 -5.30 -0.91 10.50
CA SER A 225 -5.61 -1.71 9.31
C SER A 225 -6.91 -1.25 8.61
N ASN A 226 -7.22 -1.88 7.48
CA ASN A 226 -8.48 -1.71 6.76
C ASN A 226 -9.59 -2.70 7.21
N PHE A 227 -9.50 -3.22 8.40
CA PHE A 227 -10.47 -4.11 9.10
C PHE A 227 -11.13 -5.15 8.18
N ARG A 228 -10.30 -5.81 7.35
CA ARG A 228 -10.70 -7.00 6.58
C ARG A 228 -10.46 -8.27 7.42
N PRO A 229 -11.17 -9.38 7.14
CA PRO A 229 -11.00 -10.64 7.88
C PRO A 229 -9.54 -11.06 8.02
N VAL A 230 -8.76 -10.96 6.94
CA VAL A 230 -7.32 -11.29 6.91
C VAL A 230 -6.47 -10.49 7.92
N LYS A 231 -6.96 -9.37 8.44
CA LYS A 231 -6.27 -8.54 9.45
C LYS A 231 -6.50 -9.00 10.89
N ARG A 232 -7.44 -9.91 11.10
CA ARG A 232 -7.72 -10.59 12.39
C ARG A 232 -7.84 -9.61 13.56
N VAL A 233 -8.62 -8.54 13.38
CA VAL A 233 -8.78 -7.48 14.40
C VAL A 233 -9.43 -8.04 15.68
N GLU A 234 -10.22 -9.09 15.58
CA GLU A 234 -10.77 -9.82 16.73
C GLU A 234 -9.68 -10.39 17.65
N ASP A 235 -8.56 -10.87 17.06
CA ASP A 235 -7.43 -11.37 17.87
C ASP A 235 -6.73 -10.22 18.60
N VAL A 236 -6.66 -9.03 18.00
CA VAL A 236 -6.15 -7.83 18.70
C VAL A 236 -6.97 -7.54 19.95
N VAL A 237 -8.31 -7.63 19.84
CA VAL A 237 -9.22 -7.44 20.98
C VAL A 237 -9.03 -8.56 22.01
N ALA A 238 -8.91 -9.82 21.58
CA ALA A 238 -8.70 -10.96 22.48
C ALA A 238 -7.37 -10.84 23.25
N VAL A 239 -6.28 -10.43 22.59
CA VAL A 239 -4.98 -10.15 23.23
C VAL A 239 -5.12 -9.02 24.25
N PHE A 240 -5.77 -7.92 23.87
CA PHE A 240 -6.04 -6.80 24.77
C PHE A 240 -6.79 -7.25 26.03
N GLN A 241 -7.87 -8.02 25.89
CA GLN A 241 -8.66 -8.53 27.02
C GLN A 241 -7.86 -9.42 27.96
N ASN A 242 -6.98 -10.25 27.41
CA ASN A 242 -6.10 -11.09 28.23
C ASN A 242 -5.04 -10.26 28.98
N LEU A 243 -4.50 -9.20 28.38
CA LEU A 243 -3.57 -8.29 29.04
C LEU A 243 -4.25 -7.45 30.12
N LYS A 244 -5.47 -6.96 29.86
CA LYS A 244 -6.26 -6.17 30.83
C LYS A 244 -6.50 -6.89 32.16
N LYS A 245 -6.56 -8.23 32.14
CA LYS A 245 -6.64 -9.04 33.38
C LYS A 245 -5.38 -9.02 34.23
N ARG A 246 -4.26 -8.56 33.69
CA ARG A 246 -2.92 -8.60 34.31
C ARG A 246 -2.33 -7.23 34.59
N MET A 247 -2.71 -6.24 33.80
CA MET A 247 -2.17 -4.89 33.90
C MET A 247 -3.11 -3.86 33.28
N PRO A 248 -3.05 -2.58 33.71
CA PRO A 248 -3.85 -1.53 33.11
C PRO A 248 -3.37 -1.26 31.67
N VAL A 249 -4.26 -1.43 30.69
CA VAL A 249 -4.00 -1.23 29.27
C VAL A 249 -5.19 -0.56 28.57
N LYS A 250 -4.91 0.17 27.52
CA LYS A 250 -5.90 0.72 26.58
C LYS A 250 -5.57 0.31 25.15
N LEU A 251 -6.60 0.25 24.31
CA LEU A 251 -6.48 -0.14 22.91
C LEU A 251 -7.03 0.95 21.99
N LEU A 252 -6.22 1.36 21.00
CA LEU A 252 -6.66 2.18 19.90
C LEU A 252 -6.71 1.35 18.62
N LEU A 253 -7.85 1.36 17.97
CA LEU A 253 -8.11 0.73 16.67
C LEU A 253 -8.23 1.83 15.61
N VAL A 254 -7.23 1.92 14.75
CA VAL A 254 -7.15 2.92 13.68
C VAL A 254 -7.47 2.26 12.35
N GLY A 255 -8.40 2.85 11.62
CA GLY A 255 -8.85 2.36 10.33
C GLY A 255 -10.35 2.08 10.30
N ASP A 256 -10.78 1.48 9.19
CA ASP A 256 -12.17 1.18 8.92
C ASP A 256 -12.27 0.04 7.91
N GLY A 257 -13.38 -0.70 7.93
CA GLY A 257 -13.60 -1.78 6.97
C GLY A 257 -14.75 -2.70 7.35
N PRO A 258 -14.94 -3.80 6.59
CA PRO A 258 -16.14 -4.65 6.71
C PRO A 258 -16.30 -5.30 8.08
N GLU A 259 -15.21 -5.58 8.80
CA GLU A 259 -15.27 -6.20 10.13
C GLU A 259 -15.58 -5.21 11.27
N ARG A 260 -15.61 -3.90 11.01
CA ARG A 260 -15.76 -2.88 12.06
C ARG A 260 -16.97 -3.10 12.95
N ALA A 261 -18.15 -3.27 12.35
CA ALA A 261 -19.40 -3.45 13.12
C ALA A 261 -19.34 -4.71 14.02
N LYS A 262 -18.75 -5.79 13.52
CA LYS A 262 -18.52 -7.03 14.28
C LYS A 262 -17.62 -6.79 15.49
N ILE A 263 -16.51 -6.07 15.29
CA ILE A 263 -15.55 -5.78 16.36
C ILE A 263 -16.16 -4.84 17.41
N GLU A 264 -16.91 -3.83 16.99
CA GLU A 264 -17.65 -2.94 17.91
C GLU A 264 -18.68 -3.72 18.76
N SER A 265 -19.38 -4.72 18.17
CA SER A 265 -20.31 -5.58 18.91
C SER A 265 -19.56 -6.41 19.94
N LEU A 266 -18.44 -7.04 19.54
CA LEU A 266 -17.59 -7.82 20.45
C LEU A 266 -17.12 -6.97 21.65
N CYS A 267 -16.69 -5.73 21.43
CA CYS A 267 -16.26 -4.83 22.50
C CYS A 267 -17.41 -4.50 23.48
N ARG A 268 -18.62 -4.30 22.96
CA ARG A 268 -19.82 -4.05 23.80
C ARG A 268 -20.19 -5.26 24.63
N GLU A 269 -20.19 -6.46 24.05
CA GLU A 269 -20.49 -7.72 24.73
C GLU A 269 -19.51 -8.01 25.87
N CYS A 270 -18.25 -7.64 25.70
CA CYS A 270 -17.22 -7.84 26.72
C CYS A 270 -17.16 -6.75 27.81
N GLY A 271 -17.90 -5.66 27.65
CA GLY A 271 -17.91 -4.55 28.62
C GLY A 271 -16.64 -3.67 28.62
N ASP A 272 -15.85 -3.73 27.55
CA ASP A 272 -14.53 -3.06 27.45
C ASP A 272 -14.57 -1.73 26.69
N CYS A 273 -15.75 -1.19 26.42
CA CYS A 273 -15.93 0.01 25.55
C CYS A 273 -15.15 1.24 26.03
N ASP A 274 -14.94 1.39 27.34
CA ASP A 274 -14.24 2.57 27.91
C ASP A 274 -12.71 2.52 27.68
N ASP A 275 -12.16 1.32 27.43
CA ASP A 275 -10.72 1.11 27.26
C ASP A 275 -10.33 0.80 25.81
N ILE A 276 -11.32 0.68 24.91
CA ILE A 276 -11.12 0.47 23.48
C ILE A 276 -11.72 1.65 22.71
N ARG A 277 -10.89 2.31 21.90
CA ARG A 277 -11.36 3.41 21.03
C ARG A 277 -11.14 3.11 19.57
N PHE A 278 -12.18 3.32 18.77
CA PHE A 278 -12.16 3.28 17.31
C PHE A 278 -11.96 4.71 16.78
N LEU A 279 -10.83 4.97 16.14
CA LEU A 279 -10.50 6.30 15.63
C LEU A 279 -10.91 6.51 14.18
N GLY A 280 -11.37 5.44 13.48
CA GLY A 280 -11.66 5.54 12.06
C GLY A 280 -10.41 5.73 11.22
N LYS A 281 -10.58 6.20 9.99
CA LYS A 281 -9.48 6.52 9.08
C LYS A 281 -8.81 7.82 9.52
N LEU A 282 -7.51 7.77 9.75
CA LEU A 282 -6.70 8.94 10.12
C LEU A 282 -5.68 9.23 9.01
N GLU A 283 -5.48 10.51 8.70
CA GLU A 283 -4.40 10.97 7.83
C GLU A 283 -3.07 11.06 8.58
N ALA A 284 -3.11 11.51 9.84
CA ALA A 284 -1.95 11.69 10.73
C ALA A 284 -1.80 10.49 11.69
N VAL A 285 -1.63 9.29 11.13
CA VAL A 285 -1.49 8.05 11.91
C VAL A 285 -0.21 8.06 12.77
N GLU A 286 0.83 8.76 12.33
CA GLU A 286 2.09 8.95 13.05
C GLU A 286 1.90 9.59 14.44
N GLU A 287 0.89 10.43 14.61
CA GLU A 287 0.56 11.03 15.91
C GLU A 287 0.13 10.00 16.94
N VAL A 288 -0.67 9.03 16.51
CA VAL A 288 -1.13 7.93 17.37
C VAL A 288 -0.02 6.93 17.61
N LEU A 289 0.74 6.56 16.57
CA LEU A 289 1.85 5.63 16.68
C LEU A 289 2.93 6.18 17.63
N SER A 290 3.26 7.45 17.55
CA SER A 290 4.33 8.05 18.36
C SER A 290 4.11 7.98 19.89
N VAL A 291 2.87 7.76 20.35
CA VAL A 291 2.54 7.64 21.78
C VAL A 291 2.23 6.21 22.22
N ALA A 292 2.22 5.26 21.28
CA ALA A 292 1.96 3.85 21.58
C ALA A 292 3.10 3.20 22.38
N ASP A 293 2.76 2.22 23.21
CA ASP A 293 3.73 1.34 23.90
C ASP A 293 3.93 0.03 23.14
N LEU A 294 2.95 -0.38 22.33
CA LEU A 294 2.98 -1.63 21.58
C LEU A 294 2.10 -1.53 20.33
N PHE A 295 2.59 -2.06 19.23
CA PHE A 295 1.81 -2.26 18.00
C PHE A 295 1.53 -3.75 17.78
N LEU A 296 0.26 -4.12 17.53
CA LEU A 296 -0.15 -5.50 17.25
C LEU A 296 -0.58 -5.67 15.79
N MET A 297 -0.06 -6.70 15.13
CA MET A 297 -0.38 -7.01 13.73
C MET A 297 -0.54 -8.53 13.52
N PRO A 298 -1.67 -9.14 13.96
CA PRO A 298 -1.90 -10.58 13.83
C PRO A 298 -2.45 -10.98 12.46
N SER A 299 -2.05 -10.30 11.39
CA SER A 299 -2.56 -10.57 10.04
C SER A 299 -2.30 -12.02 9.63
N GLU A 300 -3.32 -12.68 9.10
CA GLU A 300 -3.20 -14.05 8.56
C GLU A 300 -2.31 -14.08 7.30
N LYS A 301 -2.34 -13.04 6.51
CA LYS A 301 -1.48 -12.83 5.35
C LYS A 301 -1.16 -11.35 5.17
N GLU A 302 0.11 -11.07 4.89
CA GLU A 302 0.61 -9.70 4.69
C GLU A 302 1.71 -9.71 3.63
N SER A 303 1.62 -8.84 2.64
CA SER A 303 2.61 -8.78 1.57
C SER A 303 3.90 -8.08 1.97
N PHE A 304 3.82 -7.17 2.96
CA PHE A 304 4.98 -6.41 3.45
C PHE A 304 4.84 -6.00 4.92
N GLY A 305 3.72 -5.35 5.30
CA GLY A 305 3.51 -4.85 6.65
C GLY A 305 3.82 -3.35 6.81
N LEU A 306 3.33 -2.51 5.89
CA LEU A 306 3.59 -1.05 5.94
C LEU A 306 3.26 -0.43 7.30
N ALA A 307 2.13 -0.80 7.93
CA ALA A 307 1.75 -0.29 9.25
C ALA A 307 2.72 -0.72 10.36
N ALA A 308 3.35 -1.89 10.24
CA ALA A 308 4.41 -2.30 11.15
C ALA A 308 5.68 -1.45 10.95
N LEU A 309 6.06 -1.15 9.71
CA LEU A 309 7.18 -0.27 9.40
C LEU A 309 6.94 1.16 9.95
N GLU A 310 5.73 1.69 9.78
CA GLU A 310 5.31 2.99 10.32
C GLU A 310 5.44 3.02 11.86
N ALA A 311 5.01 1.95 12.54
CA ALA A 311 5.15 1.83 13.99
C ALA A 311 6.61 1.74 14.43
N MET A 312 7.43 0.93 13.75
CA MET A 312 8.87 0.81 14.04
C MET A 312 9.61 2.14 13.88
N ALA A 313 9.28 2.93 12.86
CA ALA A 313 9.86 4.26 12.67
C ALA A 313 9.48 5.25 13.79
N CYS A 314 8.30 5.06 14.38
CA CYS A 314 7.89 5.79 15.58
C CYS A 314 8.48 5.21 16.88
N GLU A 315 9.46 4.30 16.79
CA GLU A 315 10.10 3.61 17.94
C GLU A 315 9.11 2.79 18.78
N VAL A 316 8.09 2.22 18.16
CA VAL A 316 7.10 1.37 18.80
C VAL A 316 7.45 -0.09 18.56
N PRO A 317 7.64 -0.90 19.60
CA PRO A 317 7.85 -2.33 19.42
C PRO A 317 6.64 -3.01 18.76
N VAL A 318 6.91 -3.93 17.84
CA VAL A 318 5.89 -4.61 17.05
C VAL A 318 5.80 -6.08 17.45
N ILE A 319 4.58 -6.56 17.69
CA ILE A 319 4.29 -8.00 17.71
C ILE A 319 3.43 -8.30 16.50
N SER A 320 3.92 -9.16 15.61
CA SER A 320 3.21 -9.55 14.40
C SER A 320 3.16 -11.06 14.23
N SER A 321 2.26 -11.53 13.38
CA SER A 321 2.26 -12.91 12.91
C SER A 321 3.53 -13.22 12.10
N ASN A 322 3.92 -14.49 12.08
CA ASN A 322 4.99 -15.04 11.26
C ASN A 322 4.46 -15.40 9.86
N ALA A 323 3.91 -14.43 9.12
CA ALA A 323 3.17 -14.68 7.88
C ALA A 323 3.57 -13.71 6.76
N GLY A 324 3.67 -14.24 5.54
CA GLY A 324 3.96 -13.47 4.33
C GLY A 324 5.29 -12.72 4.42
N GLY A 325 5.29 -11.45 4.02
CA GLY A 325 6.47 -10.56 4.08
C GLY A 325 6.80 -10.01 5.48
N LEU A 326 6.00 -10.30 6.52
CA LEU A 326 6.26 -9.77 7.87
C LEU A 326 7.60 -10.23 8.46
N PRO A 327 8.04 -11.49 8.31
CA PRO A 327 9.35 -11.93 8.79
C PRO A 327 10.54 -11.24 8.11
N GLU A 328 10.35 -10.69 6.91
CA GLU A 328 11.39 -9.93 6.21
C GLU A 328 11.56 -8.53 6.81
N LEU A 329 10.52 -8.00 7.45
CA LEU A 329 10.48 -6.69 8.08
C LEU A 329 10.73 -6.77 9.60
N ASN A 330 10.03 -7.68 10.30
CA ASN A 330 10.05 -7.81 11.75
C ASN A 330 10.99 -8.95 12.18
N VAL A 331 12.20 -8.61 12.59
CA VAL A 331 13.22 -9.59 13.01
C VAL A 331 12.96 -9.96 14.48
N HIS A 332 12.57 -11.22 14.69
CA HIS A 332 12.23 -11.75 16.02
C HIS A 332 13.34 -11.51 17.07
N GLY A 333 12.99 -10.88 18.18
CA GLY A 333 13.90 -10.56 19.27
C GLY A 333 14.84 -9.36 19.02
N TYR A 334 14.76 -8.72 17.84
CA TYR A 334 15.56 -7.54 17.50
C TYR A 334 14.68 -6.30 17.25
N SER A 335 13.85 -6.29 16.21
CA SER A 335 12.96 -5.17 15.91
C SER A 335 11.56 -5.35 16.49
N GLY A 336 11.22 -6.56 16.96
CA GLY A 336 9.94 -6.93 17.54
C GLY A 336 9.86 -8.41 17.83
N TYR A 337 8.65 -8.93 17.88
CA TYR A 337 8.41 -10.36 18.07
C TYR A 337 7.48 -10.90 16.98
N LEU A 338 7.81 -12.10 16.49
CA LEU A 338 6.95 -12.90 15.61
C LEU A 338 6.23 -13.96 16.45
N SER A 339 4.94 -14.15 16.15
CA SER A 339 4.09 -15.21 16.74
C SER A 339 3.52 -16.06 15.62
N ASP A 340 3.53 -17.36 15.79
CA ASP A 340 2.90 -18.34 14.89
C ASP A 340 1.38 -18.38 15.09
#